data_37e329c35512ffe7479a7312b7553687
#
_entry.id   37e329c35512ffe7479a7312b7553687
#
_cell.length_a   1.000
_cell.length_b   1.000
_cell.length_c   1.000
_cell.angle_alpha   90.00
_cell.angle_beta   90.00
_cell.angle_gamma   90.00
#
_symmetry.space_group_name_H-M   'P 1'
#
loop_
_entity.id
_entity.type
_entity.pdbx_description
1 polymer ?
#
loop_
_entity_poly.entity_id
_entity_poly.type
_entity_poly.pdbx_seq_one_letter_code
_entity_poly.pdbx_strand_id
1 'polypeptide(L)'
;MTSCDEPISVCGSSDKKPEELLGGFTQWSTSDSKRFIPTSRTQAELTPGVYDILHSNTVGTYFEKIPVLTVGLLRFPETNSERVVSEIQSFWKREHLFREYKLTYKRGIILWGPPGSGKSCTIQLIMRDVVDRGGVVIKFTHPSLFLEGIRKFREIQPDTPIVVLMEDIDSIIENYSE
;
A
#
# COMPACT_ATOMS: atom_id res chain seq x y z
N MET A 1 -35.36 -38.61 -49.56
CA MET A 1 -34.75 -37.41 -50.20
C MET A 1 -35.55 -36.22 -49.71
N THR A 2 -35.03 -35.59 -48.76
CA THR A 2 -35.06 -34.10 -48.53
C THR A 2 -34.50 -33.82 -47.14
N SER A 3 -33.36 -33.17 -47.18
CA SER A 3 -32.63 -32.64 -46.07
C SER A 3 -33.46 -31.54 -45.43
N CYS A 4 -33.52 -31.53 -44.09
CA CYS A 4 -33.94 -30.37 -43.31
C CYS A 4 -32.79 -30.01 -42.38
N ASP A 5 -31.97 -29.06 -42.84
CA ASP A 5 -31.07 -28.32 -42.00
C ASP A 5 -31.87 -27.27 -41.21
N GLU A 6 -32.07 -27.51 -39.94
CA GLU A 6 -32.52 -26.46 -39.04
C GLU A 6 -31.32 -25.78 -38.36
N PRO A 7 -31.22 -24.46 -38.38
CA PRO A 7 -30.16 -23.74 -37.68
C PRO A 7 -30.44 -23.76 -36.17
N ILE A 8 -29.40 -24.14 -35.41
CA ILE A 8 -29.38 -24.06 -33.95
C ILE A 8 -29.57 -22.58 -33.54
N SER A 9 -30.74 -22.31 -32.98
CA SER A 9 -31.04 -21.05 -32.33
C SER A 9 -30.11 -20.86 -31.13
N VAL A 10 -29.14 -19.94 -31.27
CA VAL A 10 -28.36 -19.46 -30.14
C VAL A 10 -29.24 -18.55 -29.30
N CYS A 11 -29.75 -19.12 -28.22
CA CYS A 11 -30.56 -18.42 -27.25
C CYS A 11 -29.72 -17.41 -26.46
N GLY A 12 -30.12 -16.14 -26.53
CA GLY A 12 -30.06 -15.19 -25.45
C GLY A 12 -28.68 -14.83 -24.88
N SER A 13 -28.05 -13.77 -25.42
CA SER A 13 -27.13 -12.95 -24.69
C SER A 13 -27.85 -12.36 -23.47
N SER A 14 -27.65 -12.94 -22.29
CA SER A 14 -27.97 -12.27 -21.06
C SER A 14 -26.88 -11.18 -20.84
N ASP A 15 -27.27 -9.94 -21.08
CA ASP A 15 -26.50 -8.75 -20.68
C ASP A 15 -26.41 -8.69 -19.14
N LYS A 16 -25.57 -9.52 -18.54
CA LYS A 16 -25.14 -9.36 -17.16
C LYS A 16 -24.08 -8.28 -17.11
N LYS A 17 -24.39 -7.21 -16.38
CA LYS A 17 -23.46 -6.11 -16.11
C LYS A 17 -22.15 -6.66 -15.54
N PRO A 18 -20.99 -6.03 -15.86
CA PRO A 18 -19.66 -6.47 -15.40
C PRO A 18 -19.48 -6.52 -13.87
N GLU A 19 -20.39 -5.93 -13.10
CA GLU A 19 -20.35 -5.87 -11.64
C GLU A 19 -20.73 -7.17 -10.92
N GLU A 20 -21.39 -8.11 -11.58
CA GLU A 20 -21.79 -9.39 -10.96
C GLU A 20 -20.69 -10.48 -10.99
N LEU A 21 -19.52 -10.19 -11.56
CA LEU A 21 -18.38 -11.12 -11.65
C LEU A 21 -17.37 -10.97 -10.49
N LEU A 22 -17.76 -10.39 -9.38
CA LEU A 22 -16.89 -10.11 -8.23
C LEU A 22 -16.43 -11.35 -7.43
N GLY A 23 -16.57 -12.56 -7.95
CA GLY A 23 -16.14 -13.78 -7.26
C GLY A 23 -15.48 -14.85 -8.14
N GLY A 24 -15.34 -14.64 -9.45
CA GLY A 24 -14.80 -15.63 -10.38
C GLY A 24 -13.33 -15.41 -10.74
N PHE A 25 -12.62 -16.51 -11.05
CA PHE A 25 -11.30 -16.43 -11.66
C PHE A 25 -11.44 -15.95 -13.10
N THR A 26 -10.70 -14.92 -13.48
CA THR A 26 -10.76 -14.28 -14.81
C THR A 26 -9.44 -14.29 -15.56
N GLN A 27 -8.35 -14.59 -14.85
CA GLN A 27 -6.99 -14.53 -15.37
C GLN A 27 -6.15 -15.69 -14.84
N TRP A 28 -4.96 -15.86 -15.42
CA TRP A 28 -3.96 -16.79 -14.95
C TRP A 28 -2.72 -16.01 -14.51
N SER A 29 -2.17 -16.31 -13.35
CA SER A 29 -0.86 -15.85 -12.93
C SER A 29 0.16 -16.97 -13.04
N THR A 30 1.40 -16.61 -13.38
CA THR A 30 2.51 -17.57 -13.49
C THR A 30 3.81 -16.88 -13.12
N SER A 31 4.72 -17.60 -12.46
CA SER A 31 6.06 -17.14 -12.14
C SER A 31 7.13 -17.80 -13.01
N ASP A 32 6.84 -18.94 -13.62
CA ASP A 32 7.81 -19.77 -14.34
C ASP A 32 7.33 -20.15 -15.76
N SER A 33 6.21 -19.63 -16.22
CA SER A 33 5.56 -19.94 -17.49
C SER A 33 5.21 -21.42 -17.71
N LYS A 34 5.30 -22.24 -16.66
CA LYS A 34 4.97 -23.67 -16.67
C LYS A 34 3.77 -24.00 -15.79
N ARG A 35 3.62 -23.27 -14.68
CA ARG A 35 2.51 -23.45 -13.76
C ARG A 35 1.65 -22.20 -13.80
N PHE A 36 0.37 -22.40 -13.97
CA PHE A 36 -0.62 -21.33 -14.08
C PHE A 36 -1.61 -21.44 -12.93
N ILE A 37 -1.75 -20.36 -12.17
CA ILE A 37 -2.64 -20.27 -11.03
C ILE A 37 -3.83 -19.40 -11.44
N PRO A 38 -5.09 -19.91 -11.34
CA PRO A 38 -6.26 -19.09 -11.59
C PRO A 38 -6.30 -17.91 -10.63
N THR A 39 -6.51 -16.71 -11.16
CA THR A 39 -6.64 -15.50 -10.36
C THR A 39 -7.77 -14.63 -10.88
N SER A 40 -8.43 -13.91 -10.01
CA SER A 40 -9.48 -12.99 -10.39
C SER A 40 -8.93 -11.69 -10.98
N ARG A 41 -7.75 -11.24 -10.52
CA ARG A 41 -7.22 -9.94 -10.89
C ARG A 41 -5.71 -9.86 -10.67
N THR A 42 -5.01 -9.16 -11.57
CA THR A 42 -3.62 -8.74 -11.38
C THR A 42 -3.53 -7.21 -11.49
N GLN A 43 -2.59 -6.62 -10.75
CA GLN A 43 -2.32 -5.18 -10.79
C GLN A 43 -0.83 -4.96 -10.99
N ALA A 44 -0.47 -3.99 -11.84
CA ALA A 44 0.92 -3.63 -12.08
C ALA A 44 1.53 -2.88 -10.88
N GLU A 45 0.69 -2.17 -10.12
CA GLU A 45 1.13 -1.33 -9.00
C GLU A 45 0.17 -1.47 -7.82
N LEU A 46 0.69 -1.36 -6.60
CA LEU A 46 -0.15 -1.16 -5.42
C LEU A 46 -0.83 0.21 -5.49
N THR A 47 -2.12 0.22 -5.27
CA THR A 47 -2.86 1.49 -5.18
C THR A 47 -2.40 2.31 -3.98
N PRO A 48 -2.46 3.66 -4.05
CA PRO A 48 -2.16 4.49 -2.88
C PRO A 48 -2.94 4.04 -1.65
N GLY A 49 -2.26 3.97 -0.52
CA GLY A 49 -2.87 3.46 0.70
C GLY A 49 -1.87 3.13 1.80
N VAL A 50 -2.40 2.61 2.90
CA VAL A 50 -1.62 2.10 4.03
C VAL A 50 -1.63 0.59 3.98
N TYR A 51 -0.48 -0.03 4.22
CA TYR A 51 -0.30 -1.47 4.09
C TYR A 51 0.48 -2.05 5.26
N ASP A 52 0.05 -3.23 5.71
CA ASP A 52 0.87 -4.14 6.50
C ASP A 52 1.60 -5.12 5.59
N ILE A 53 2.81 -5.52 5.97
CA ILE A 53 3.51 -6.62 5.33
C ILE A 53 3.31 -7.85 6.19
N LEU A 54 2.71 -8.86 5.60
CA LEU A 54 2.37 -10.12 6.26
C LEU A 54 3.00 -11.30 5.52
N HIS A 55 3.08 -12.43 6.21
CA HIS A 55 3.57 -13.67 5.63
C HIS A 55 2.61 -14.81 5.90
N SER A 56 2.36 -15.62 4.91
CA SER A 56 1.65 -16.89 5.07
C SER A 56 2.40 -18.03 4.38
N ASN A 57 2.27 -19.24 4.89
CA ASN A 57 2.91 -20.43 4.30
C ASN A 57 2.39 -20.76 2.90
N THR A 58 1.21 -20.27 2.54
CA THR A 58 0.56 -20.57 1.26
C THR A 58 0.92 -19.58 0.17
N VAL A 59 0.98 -18.28 0.50
CA VAL A 59 1.16 -17.19 -0.47
C VAL A 59 2.56 -16.57 -0.38
N GLY A 60 3.26 -16.80 0.72
CA GLY A 60 4.51 -16.11 1.03
C GLY A 60 4.25 -14.71 1.60
N THR A 61 5.14 -13.77 1.32
CA THR A 61 5.02 -12.39 1.77
C THR A 61 4.04 -11.63 0.89
N TYR A 62 3.06 -10.97 1.51
CA TYR A 62 2.03 -10.18 0.83
C TYR A 62 1.77 -8.86 1.55
N PHE A 63 1.11 -7.96 0.85
CA PHE A 63 0.73 -6.63 1.36
C PHE A 63 -0.78 -6.59 1.58
N GLU A 64 -1.18 -6.33 2.81
CA GLU A 64 -2.59 -6.17 3.17
C GLU A 64 -2.93 -4.69 3.34
N LYS A 65 -3.91 -4.22 2.57
CA LYS A 65 -4.34 -2.82 2.65
C LYS A 65 -5.18 -2.59 3.90
N ILE A 66 -4.77 -1.62 4.72
CA ILE A 66 -5.45 -1.26 5.95
C ILE A 66 -6.32 -0.02 5.72
N PRO A 67 -7.55 0.01 6.28
CA PRO A 67 -8.38 1.21 6.23
C PRO A 67 -7.73 2.35 7.00
N VAL A 68 -7.63 3.52 6.39
CA VAL A 68 -7.20 4.75 7.07
C VAL A 68 -8.44 5.36 7.74
N LEU A 69 -8.43 5.45 9.06
CA LEU A 69 -9.48 6.12 9.81
C LEU A 69 -9.33 7.64 9.62
N THR A 70 -10.11 8.19 8.71
CA THR A 70 -10.09 9.64 8.42
C THR A 70 -11.25 10.39 9.03
N VAL A 71 -12.23 9.67 9.57
CA VAL A 71 -13.46 10.25 10.15
C VAL A 71 -13.19 10.70 11.58
N GLY A 72 -13.45 11.97 11.88
CA GLY A 72 -13.34 12.50 13.24
C GLY A 72 -11.94 12.94 13.68
N LEU A 73 -10.98 13.09 12.74
CA LEU A 73 -9.68 13.67 13.07
C LEU A 73 -9.86 15.15 13.48
N LEU A 74 -9.81 15.39 14.77
CA LEU A 74 -9.80 16.75 15.31
C LEU A 74 -8.43 17.38 15.06
N ARG A 75 -8.41 18.45 14.29
CA ARG A 75 -7.23 19.30 14.17
C ARG A 75 -7.21 20.24 15.36
N PHE A 76 -6.28 20.03 16.26
CA PHE A 76 -6.06 20.95 17.37
C PHE A 76 -5.03 21.99 16.93
N PRO A 77 -5.40 23.30 16.87
CA PRO A 77 -4.48 24.35 16.45
C PRO A 77 -3.24 24.48 17.34
N GLU A 78 -3.37 24.04 18.59
CA GLU A 78 -2.30 24.09 19.59
C GLU A 78 -1.26 22.96 19.44
N THR A 79 -1.52 21.98 18.56
CA THR A 79 -0.57 20.89 18.33
C THR A 79 0.41 21.26 17.21
N ASN A 80 1.65 20.79 17.34
CA ASN A 80 2.66 20.93 16.27
C ASN A 80 2.36 20.09 15.01
N SER A 81 1.16 19.48 14.90
CA SER A 81 0.77 18.62 13.81
C SER A 81 0.88 19.29 12.44
N GLU A 82 0.37 20.52 12.32
CA GLU A 82 0.42 21.26 11.05
C GLU A 82 1.86 21.60 10.65
N ARG A 83 2.71 21.91 11.62
CA ARG A 83 4.13 22.15 11.38
C ARG A 83 4.82 20.91 10.83
N VAL A 84 4.57 19.74 11.44
CA VAL A 84 5.17 18.48 10.99
C VAL A 84 4.68 18.14 9.58
N VAL A 85 3.37 18.25 9.30
CA VAL A 85 2.81 18.02 7.97
C VAL A 85 3.42 18.97 6.95
N SER A 86 3.54 20.28 7.26
CA SER A 86 4.13 21.26 6.34
C SER A 86 5.62 21.01 6.07
N GLU A 87 6.37 20.52 7.05
CA GLU A 87 7.76 20.13 6.88
C GLU A 87 7.90 18.90 5.95
N ILE A 88 7.00 17.91 6.06
CA ILE A 88 6.98 16.75 5.18
C ILE A 88 6.63 17.19 3.76
N GLN A 89 5.62 18.04 3.60
CA GLN A 89 5.26 18.59 2.30
C GLN A 89 6.39 19.38 1.65
N SER A 90 7.13 20.13 2.45
CA SER A 90 8.32 20.86 2.00
C SER A 90 9.45 19.92 1.59
N PHE A 91 9.60 18.78 2.26
CA PHE A 91 10.55 17.75 1.89
C PHE A 91 10.21 17.13 0.53
N TRP A 92 8.96 16.78 0.28
CA TRP A 92 8.50 16.25 -1.02
C TRP A 92 8.81 17.18 -2.19
N LYS A 93 8.69 18.49 -2.01
CA LYS A 93 8.98 19.49 -3.05
C LYS A 93 10.47 19.61 -3.37
N ARG A 94 11.36 19.12 -2.51
CA ARG A 94 12.82 19.27 -2.63
C ARG A 94 13.51 18.04 -3.26
N GLU A 95 12.80 17.07 -3.75
CA GLU A 95 13.37 15.85 -4.33
C GLU A 95 14.43 16.17 -5.39
N HIS A 96 14.16 17.14 -6.28
CA HIS A 96 15.08 17.56 -7.33
C HIS A 96 16.44 18.03 -6.77
N LEU A 97 16.47 18.71 -5.63
CA LEU A 97 17.73 19.16 -4.99
C LEU A 97 18.54 17.96 -4.50
N PHE A 98 17.89 16.95 -3.92
CA PHE A 98 18.61 15.74 -3.50
C PHE A 98 19.24 15.02 -4.70
N ARG A 99 18.54 14.95 -5.82
CA ARG A 99 19.09 14.39 -7.07
C ARG A 99 20.26 15.22 -7.62
N GLU A 100 20.13 16.53 -7.66
CA GLU A 100 21.16 17.47 -8.10
C GLU A 100 22.45 17.32 -7.28
N TYR A 101 22.32 17.29 -5.95
CA TYR A 101 23.47 17.13 -5.05
C TYR A 101 23.90 15.68 -4.83
N LYS A 102 23.31 14.71 -5.53
CA LYS A 102 23.59 13.26 -5.40
C LYS A 102 23.42 12.74 -3.98
N LEU A 103 22.48 13.29 -3.23
CA LEU A 103 22.14 12.89 -1.89
C LEU A 103 21.04 11.85 -1.90
N THR A 104 21.04 10.94 -0.93
CA THR A 104 19.96 10.00 -0.75
C THR A 104 18.69 10.72 -0.34
N TYR A 105 17.63 10.58 -1.14
CA TYR A 105 16.33 11.19 -0.86
C TYR A 105 15.59 10.41 0.23
N LYS A 106 15.90 10.68 1.46
CA LYS A 106 15.23 10.11 2.64
C LYS A 106 15.24 11.09 3.81
N ARG A 107 14.23 11.00 4.66
CA ARG A 107 14.13 11.78 5.90
C ARG A 107 13.50 10.91 7.00
N GLY A 108 14.05 10.96 8.20
CA GLY A 108 13.43 10.42 9.41
C GLY A 108 12.82 11.55 10.25
N ILE A 109 11.67 11.26 10.86
CA ILE A 109 10.99 12.15 11.81
C ILE A 109 10.62 11.32 13.03
N ILE A 110 10.98 11.80 14.21
CA ILE A 110 10.61 11.17 15.48
C ILE A 110 9.56 12.05 16.17
N LEU A 111 8.40 11.47 16.44
CA LEU A 111 7.35 12.10 17.23
C LEU A 111 7.43 11.55 18.65
N TRP A 112 7.74 12.40 19.60
CA TRP A 112 7.78 12.02 21.02
C TRP A 112 6.94 12.96 21.86
N GLY A 113 6.48 12.50 23.02
CA GLY A 113 5.66 13.30 23.93
C GLY A 113 4.75 12.43 24.79
N PRO A 114 4.10 12.99 25.81
CA PRO A 114 3.23 12.24 26.71
C PRO A 114 2.00 11.67 25.98
N PRO A 115 1.31 10.69 26.60
CA PRO A 115 0.03 10.22 26.11
C PRO A 115 -0.95 11.41 25.93
N GLY A 116 -1.79 11.35 24.90
CA GLY A 116 -2.76 12.41 24.61
C GLY A 116 -2.19 13.66 23.91
N SER A 117 -0.87 13.74 23.62
CA SER A 117 -0.26 14.90 22.95
C SER A 117 -0.54 15.01 21.44
N GLY A 118 -1.43 14.18 20.88
CA GLY A 118 -1.83 14.26 19.48
C GLY A 118 -0.90 13.54 18.49
N LYS A 119 0.06 12.73 18.96
CA LYS A 119 0.99 11.99 18.09
C LYS A 119 0.26 11.12 17.06
N SER A 120 -0.67 10.29 17.49
CA SER A 120 -1.45 9.41 16.60
C SER A 120 -2.31 10.19 15.60
N CYS A 121 -2.87 11.32 16.02
CA CYS A 121 -3.59 12.22 15.12
C CYS A 121 -2.66 12.81 14.04
N THR A 122 -1.46 13.24 14.44
CA THR A 122 -0.44 13.73 13.51
C THR A 122 -0.03 12.66 12.50
N ILE A 123 0.20 11.43 12.96
CA ILE A 123 0.51 10.27 12.10
C ILE A 123 -0.60 10.04 11.09
N GLN A 124 -1.86 10.05 11.50
CA GLN A 124 -2.99 9.87 10.59
C GLN A 124 -3.11 10.98 9.55
N LEU A 125 -2.83 12.23 9.92
CA LEU A 125 -2.79 13.35 8.98
C LEU A 125 -1.67 13.18 7.95
N ILE A 126 -0.49 12.71 8.38
CA ILE A 126 0.63 12.39 7.49
C ILE A 126 0.26 11.25 6.53
N MET A 127 -0.28 10.15 7.04
CA MET A 127 -0.70 9.02 6.22
C MET A 127 -1.69 9.45 5.15
N ARG A 128 -2.65 10.27 5.51
CA ARG A 128 -3.63 10.83 4.57
C ARG A 128 -2.95 11.69 3.50
N ASP A 129 -2.09 12.64 3.87
CA ASP A 129 -1.38 13.51 2.91
C ASP A 129 -0.53 12.69 1.92
N VAL A 130 0.12 11.62 2.38
CA VAL A 130 0.91 10.71 1.54
C VAL A 130 0.01 9.97 0.55
N VAL A 131 -1.08 9.40 1.01
CA VAL A 131 -2.04 8.65 0.18
C VAL A 131 -2.71 9.56 -0.84
N ASP A 132 -3.11 10.76 -0.45
CA ASP A 132 -3.72 11.77 -1.33
C ASP A 132 -2.76 12.21 -2.46
N ARG A 133 -1.44 12.08 -2.24
CA ARG A 133 -0.38 12.34 -3.24
C ARG A 133 0.01 11.12 -4.07
N GLY A 134 -0.69 10.02 -3.94
CA GLY A 134 -0.40 8.78 -4.67
C GLY A 134 0.70 7.92 -4.04
N GLY A 135 1.16 8.24 -2.84
CA GLY A 135 2.18 7.46 -2.14
C GLY A 135 1.63 6.27 -1.37
N VAL A 136 2.53 5.44 -0.91
CA VAL A 136 2.27 4.23 -0.14
C VAL A 136 2.86 4.39 1.27
N VAL A 137 2.06 4.07 2.28
CA VAL A 137 2.50 4.00 3.67
C VAL A 137 2.61 2.52 4.06
N ILE A 138 3.72 2.13 4.65
CA ILE A 138 3.96 0.76 5.11
C ILE A 138 4.19 0.80 6.61
N LYS A 139 3.39 0.03 7.36
CA LYS A 139 3.62 -0.14 8.79
C LYS A 139 4.76 -1.13 9.01
N PHE A 140 5.69 -0.73 9.86
CA PHE A 140 6.77 -1.59 10.29
C PHE A 140 6.29 -2.48 11.43
N THR A 141 6.40 -3.79 11.25
CA THR A 141 6.02 -4.78 12.26
C THR A 141 7.21 -5.62 12.72
N HIS A 142 7.93 -6.21 11.79
CA HIS A 142 9.05 -7.11 12.06
C HIS A 142 10.20 -6.86 11.08
N PRO A 143 11.47 -6.73 11.54
CA PRO A 143 12.58 -6.34 10.67
C PRO A 143 12.77 -7.21 9.44
N SER A 144 12.82 -8.54 9.62
CA SER A 144 13.08 -9.48 8.51
C SER A 144 11.98 -9.44 7.47
N LEU A 145 10.72 -9.45 7.92
CA LEU A 145 9.55 -9.41 7.05
C LEU A 145 9.46 -8.07 6.31
N PHE A 146 9.74 -6.99 7.02
CA PHE A 146 9.78 -5.65 6.44
C PHE A 146 10.84 -5.55 5.33
N LEU A 147 12.07 -6.03 5.58
CA LEU A 147 13.16 -6.00 4.59
C LEU A 147 12.81 -6.83 3.35
N GLU A 148 12.22 -8.00 3.53
CA GLU A 148 11.77 -8.84 2.43
C GLU A 148 10.68 -8.14 1.61
N GLY A 149 9.67 -7.61 2.26
CA GLY A 149 8.57 -6.90 1.61
C GLY A 149 9.05 -5.65 0.85
N ILE A 150 9.88 -4.82 1.47
CA ILE A 150 10.42 -3.62 0.81
C ILE A 150 11.27 -3.97 -0.41
N ARG A 151 12.05 -5.04 -0.39
CA ARG A 151 12.80 -5.48 -1.57
C ARG A 151 11.85 -5.82 -2.71
N LYS A 152 10.84 -6.67 -2.46
CA LYS A 152 9.82 -7.03 -3.46
C LYS A 152 9.06 -5.80 -3.98
N PHE A 153 8.71 -4.88 -3.09
CA PHE A 153 8.04 -3.64 -3.49
C PHE A 153 8.92 -2.82 -4.44
N ARG A 154 10.21 -2.65 -4.12
CA ARG A 154 11.14 -1.86 -4.93
C ARG A 154 11.50 -2.51 -6.26
N GLU A 155 11.43 -3.82 -6.38
CA GLU A 155 11.55 -4.53 -7.65
C GLU A 155 10.38 -4.22 -8.60
N ILE A 156 9.18 -4.04 -8.06
CA ILE A 156 7.95 -3.77 -8.84
C ILE A 156 7.75 -2.25 -9.05
N GLN A 157 7.92 -1.47 -7.98
CA GLN A 157 7.66 -0.02 -7.98
C GLN A 157 8.89 0.75 -7.45
N PRO A 158 9.96 0.89 -8.23
CA PRO A 158 11.21 1.49 -7.77
C PRO A 158 11.07 2.97 -7.40
N ASP A 159 10.23 3.72 -8.10
CA ASP A 159 10.13 5.18 -8.00
C ASP A 159 8.95 5.66 -7.13
N THR A 160 8.09 4.77 -6.68
CA THR A 160 6.93 5.15 -5.87
C THR A 160 7.36 5.67 -4.50
N PRO A 161 6.90 6.85 -4.07
CA PRO A 161 7.18 7.37 -2.73
C PRO A 161 6.63 6.46 -1.65
N ILE A 162 7.48 6.12 -0.66
CA ILE A 162 7.10 5.31 0.50
C ILE A 162 7.33 6.10 1.78
N VAL A 163 6.38 6.01 2.69
CA VAL A 163 6.56 6.37 4.09
C VAL A 163 6.50 5.12 4.94
N VAL A 164 7.50 4.92 5.79
CA VAL A 164 7.53 3.83 6.76
C VAL A 164 7.08 4.38 8.10
N LEU A 165 6.05 3.79 8.66
CA LEU A 165 5.53 4.11 9.98
C LEU A 165 6.04 3.10 10.99
N MET A 166 6.74 3.59 12.01
CA MET A 166 7.19 2.81 13.16
C MET A 166 6.48 3.33 14.40
N GLU A 167 5.54 2.59 14.92
CA GLU A 167 4.88 2.87 16.20
C GLU A 167 5.63 2.14 17.30
N ASP A 168 5.64 2.68 18.51
CA ASP A 168 6.26 2.09 19.72
C ASP A 168 7.71 1.59 19.48
N ILE A 169 8.53 2.47 18.94
CA ILE A 169 9.91 2.16 18.51
C ILE A 169 10.78 1.64 19.68
N ASP A 170 10.52 2.05 20.90
CA ASP A 170 11.14 1.60 22.14
C ASP A 170 10.92 0.08 22.32
N SER A 171 9.70 -0.41 22.21
CA SER A 171 9.38 -1.84 22.28
C SER A 171 10.05 -2.63 21.14
N ILE A 172 10.16 -2.02 19.96
CA ILE A 172 10.86 -2.64 18.83
C ILE A 172 12.35 -2.79 19.14
N ILE A 173 12.99 -1.73 19.64
CA ILE A 173 14.43 -1.75 19.98
C ILE A 173 14.72 -2.76 21.10
N GLU A 174 13.91 -2.79 22.15
CA GLU A 174 14.06 -3.73 23.26
C GLU A 174 14.01 -5.19 22.79
N ASN A 175 13.05 -5.54 21.93
CA ASN A 175 12.86 -6.90 21.43
C ASN A 175 13.99 -7.38 20.48
N TYR A 176 14.82 -6.48 19.95
CA TYR A 176 15.89 -6.82 19.00
C TYR A 176 17.28 -6.43 19.48
N SER A 177 17.44 -6.05 20.76
CA SER A 177 18.72 -5.67 21.38
C SER A 177 19.46 -6.85 22.00
N GLU A 178 18.92 -8.08 21.87
CA GLU A 178 19.56 -9.34 22.21
C GLU A 178 20.17 -9.93 20.92
#